data_ca35dfdba441402e9408f8cba61580c6
#
_entry.id   ca35dfdba441402e9408f8cba61580c6
#
_cell.length_a   1.000
_cell.length_b   1.000
_cell.length_c   1.000
_cell.angle_alpha   90.00
_cell.angle_beta   90.00
_cell.angle_gamma   90.00
#
_symmetry.space_group_name_H-M   'P 1'
#
loop_
_entity.id
_entity.type
_entity.pdbx_description
1 polymer ?
#
loop_
_entity_poly.entity_id
_entity_poly.type
_entity_poly.pdbx_seq_one_letter_code
_entity_poly.pdbx_strand_id
1 'polypeptide(L)'
;MCIRDSLWGVFLAPPRVAKWARITVALVSPVALIVAVRYVSVQKCVWSVIWDLMPAAIIAGLALLLWQARGLTDAHSRQKLFLLLSVTAGCSLIQVPFAAPIYFCYVAPLVVLSCAAVVSYVDFPSPWFLGVIYGSVLCYALFEVTPGFLYAMGNYYERDNQTHVLTLPRAGGLRVSPETAATYEALGRVIKDHARGEYLYATPDCPEVDFLYGFRNPARTLFDFVDDPVGRTNRILHALHDRDVNIVVMNRQPDFSHAVPPDLLAALEKEYPEHQEVGHFVVRWVP
;
A
#
# COMPACT_ATOMS: atom_id res chain seq x y z
N MET A 1 -3.92 22.86 27.19
CA MET A 1 -5.33 22.57 27.52
C MET A 1 -5.69 21.29 26.74
N CYS A 2 -5.85 20.19 27.48
CA CYS A 2 -5.80 18.84 26.89
C CYS A 2 -7.17 18.45 26.32
N ILE A 3 -7.22 17.91 25.10
CA ILE A 3 -8.42 17.33 24.45
C ILE A 3 -9.16 16.35 25.38
N ARG A 4 -8.42 15.70 26.29
CA ARG A 4 -8.93 14.81 27.32
C ARG A 4 -9.96 15.45 28.25
N ASP A 5 -9.74 16.72 28.64
CA ASP A 5 -10.62 17.43 29.61
C ASP A 5 -11.93 17.86 28.96
N SER A 6 -11.92 18.11 27.63
CA SER A 6 -13.12 18.48 26.88
C SER A 6 -14.04 17.27 26.63
N LEU A 7 -13.49 16.06 26.45
CA LEU A 7 -14.27 14.85 26.31
C LEU A 7 -14.95 14.45 27.64
N TRP A 8 -14.26 14.58 28.77
CA TRP A 8 -14.84 14.31 30.10
C TRP A 8 -16.01 15.24 30.42
N GLY A 9 -15.97 16.51 30.00
CA GLY A 9 -17.07 17.47 30.20
C GLY A 9 -18.39 17.01 29.53
N VAL A 10 -18.33 16.31 28.39
CA VAL A 10 -19.54 15.80 27.71
C VAL A 10 -20.17 14.64 28.47
N PHE A 11 -19.37 13.84 29.20
CA PHE A 11 -19.88 12.73 30.02
C PHE A 11 -20.48 13.15 31.34
N LEU A 12 -20.09 14.31 31.88
CA LEU A 12 -20.57 14.87 33.13
C LEU A 12 -21.75 15.84 32.95
N ALA A 13 -22.14 16.12 31.69
CA ALA A 13 -23.22 17.05 31.38
C ALA A 13 -24.61 16.49 31.78
N PRO A 14 -25.60 17.35 32.11
CA PRO A 14 -26.97 16.93 32.40
C PRO A 14 -27.53 16.06 31.26
N PRO A 15 -28.40 15.06 31.56
CA PRO A 15 -28.79 14.01 30.57
C PRO A 15 -29.40 14.56 29.29
N ARG A 16 -30.04 15.72 29.33
CA ARG A 16 -30.59 16.37 28.12
C ARG A 16 -29.48 16.98 27.23
N VAL A 17 -28.54 17.67 27.84
CA VAL A 17 -27.40 18.29 27.14
C VAL A 17 -26.48 17.23 26.59
N ALA A 18 -26.24 16.16 27.36
CA ALA A 18 -25.45 15.01 26.89
C ALA A 18 -26.09 14.30 25.70
N LYS A 19 -27.43 14.22 25.63
CA LYS A 19 -28.13 13.64 24.46
C LYS A 19 -27.88 14.44 23.19
N TRP A 20 -28.08 15.74 23.23
CA TRP A 20 -27.86 16.60 22.06
C TRP A 20 -26.39 16.67 21.65
N ALA A 21 -25.48 16.77 22.61
CA ALA A 21 -24.03 16.73 22.34
C ALA A 21 -23.61 15.43 21.63
N ARG A 22 -24.14 14.28 22.06
CA ARG A 22 -23.88 12.98 21.42
C ARG A 22 -24.42 12.92 19.98
N ILE A 23 -25.63 13.42 19.75
CA ILE A 23 -26.23 13.49 18.40
C ILE A 23 -25.37 14.40 17.51
N THR A 24 -24.97 15.56 18.01
CA THR A 24 -24.12 16.49 17.25
C THR A 24 -22.78 15.86 16.90
N VAL A 25 -22.10 15.22 17.87
CA VAL A 25 -20.85 14.51 17.62
C VAL A 25 -21.05 13.37 16.59
N ALA A 26 -22.14 12.61 16.70
CA ALA A 26 -22.43 11.51 15.76
C ALA A 26 -22.66 11.99 14.33
N LEU A 27 -23.26 13.16 14.15
CA LEU A 27 -23.53 13.74 12.83
C LEU A 27 -22.32 14.49 12.25
N VAL A 28 -21.57 15.19 13.11
CA VAL A 28 -20.45 16.06 12.67
C VAL A 28 -19.18 15.25 12.45
N SER A 29 -18.93 14.22 13.27
CA SER A 29 -17.66 13.46 13.20
C SER A 29 -17.40 12.79 11.84
N PRO A 30 -18.36 12.14 11.17
CA PRO A 30 -18.13 11.57 9.83
C PRO A 30 -17.78 12.65 8.80
N VAL A 31 -18.52 13.77 8.83
CA VAL A 31 -18.28 14.88 7.89
C VAL A 31 -16.91 15.53 8.15
N ALA A 32 -16.60 15.80 9.42
CA ALA A 32 -15.30 16.34 9.82
C ALA A 32 -14.16 15.40 9.40
N LEU A 33 -14.33 14.09 9.56
CA LEU A 33 -13.33 13.09 9.14
C LEU A 33 -13.14 13.10 7.62
N ILE A 34 -14.24 13.07 6.83
CA ILE A 34 -14.17 13.12 5.36
C ILE A 34 -13.45 14.39 4.88
N VAL A 35 -13.73 15.55 5.50
CA VAL A 35 -13.04 16.79 5.17
C VAL A 35 -11.58 16.74 5.59
N ALA A 36 -11.31 16.24 6.79
CA ALA A 36 -9.96 16.22 7.34
C ALA A 36 -9.01 15.29 6.56
N VAL A 37 -9.48 14.13 6.10
CA VAL A 37 -8.63 13.20 5.34
C VAL A 37 -8.28 13.69 3.93
N ARG A 38 -8.85 14.80 3.48
CA ARG A 38 -8.37 15.50 2.29
C ARG A 38 -6.98 16.13 2.47
N TYR A 39 -6.56 16.33 3.71
CA TYR A 39 -5.22 16.80 4.02
C TYR A 39 -4.30 15.59 4.25
N VAL A 40 -3.24 15.48 3.45
CA VAL A 40 -2.28 14.36 3.50
C VAL A 40 -1.71 14.12 4.91
N SER A 41 -1.43 15.21 5.66
CA SER A 41 -0.93 15.12 7.03
C SER A 41 -1.94 14.46 7.98
N VAL A 42 -3.23 14.78 7.85
CA VAL A 42 -4.31 14.20 8.67
C VAL A 42 -4.51 12.74 8.28
N GLN A 43 -4.51 12.43 7.00
CA GLN A 43 -4.61 11.07 6.49
C GLN A 43 -3.50 10.18 7.06
N LYS A 44 -2.23 10.62 6.97
CA LYS A 44 -1.10 9.89 7.55
C LYS A 44 -1.26 9.67 9.06
N CYS A 45 -1.74 10.68 9.78
CA CYS A 45 -2.01 10.57 11.21
C CYS A 45 -3.10 9.53 11.51
N VAL A 46 -4.21 9.55 10.77
CA VAL A 46 -5.31 8.56 10.94
C VAL A 46 -4.81 7.14 10.67
N TRP A 47 -4.05 6.95 9.58
CA TRP A 47 -3.46 5.65 9.27
C TRP A 47 -2.50 5.16 10.35
N SER A 48 -1.63 6.01 10.87
CA SER A 48 -0.72 5.66 11.97
C SER A 48 -1.50 5.25 13.22
N VAL A 49 -2.55 5.98 13.58
CA VAL A 49 -3.38 5.64 14.74
C VAL A 49 -4.05 4.27 14.58
N ILE A 50 -4.65 3.99 13.41
CA ILE A 50 -5.30 2.68 13.16
C ILE A 50 -4.25 1.57 13.20
N TRP A 51 -3.07 1.81 12.68
CA TRP A 51 -1.96 0.87 12.71
C TRP A 51 -1.55 0.53 14.15
N ASP A 52 -1.36 1.55 14.98
CA ASP A 52 -1.00 1.36 16.39
C ASP A 52 -2.12 0.67 17.20
N LEU A 53 -3.38 0.83 16.79
CA LEU A 53 -4.51 0.14 17.40
C LEU A 53 -4.52 -1.37 17.15
N MET A 54 -3.89 -1.85 16.10
CA MET A 54 -3.88 -3.27 15.74
C MET A 54 -3.27 -4.15 16.85
N PRO A 55 -2.01 -3.96 17.28
CA PRO A 55 -1.45 -4.76 18.36
C PRO A 55 -2.19 -4.52 19.68
N ALA A 56 -2.64 -3.30 19.94
CA ALA A 56 -3.40 -2.98 21.14
C ALA A 56 -4.72 -3.75 21.20
N ALA A 57 -5.47 -3.84 20.10
CA ALA A 57 -6.73 -4.59 20.03
C ALA A 57 -6.51 -6.10 20.24
N ILE A 58 -5.45 -6.66 19.65
CA ILE A 58 -5.10 -8.07 19.80
C ILE A 58 -4.74 -8.39 21.25
N ILE A 59 -3.87 -7.57 21.85
CA ILE A 59 -3.43 -7.75 23.24
C ILE A 59 -4.61 -7.59 24.22
N ALA A 60 -5.43 -6.53 24.04
CA ALA A 60 -6.59 -6.30 24.89
C ALA A 60 -7.63 -7.44 24.77
N GLY A 61 -7.89 -7.90 23.55
CA GLY A 61 -8.80 -9.01 23.31
C GLY A 61 -8.29 -10.33 23.91
N LEU A 62 -6.99 -10.60 23.80
CA LEU A 62 -6.35 -11.75 24.44
C LEU A 62 -6.46 -11.66 25.97
N ALA A 63 -6.21 -10.49 26.55
CA ALA A 63 -6.37 -10.25 27.97
C ALA A 63 -7.81 -10.50 28.44
N LEU A 64 -8.82 -10.06 27.69
CA LEU A 64 -10.23 -10.34 27.97
C LEU A 64 -10.55 -11.84 27.95
N LEU A 65 -10.00 -12.55 26.96
CA LEU A 65 -10.16 -14.02 26.87
C LEU A 65 -9.53 -14.75 28.06
N LEU A 66 -8.33 -14.33 28.49
CA LEU A 66 -7.61 -14.93 29.63
C LEU A 66 -8.25 -14.60 30.97
N TRP A 67 -8.70 -13.37 31.16
CA TRP A 67 -9.27 -12.92 32.44
C TRP A 67 -10.76 -13.21 32.58
N GLN A 68 -11.37 -13.91 31.63
CA GLN A 68 -12.78 -14.30 31.66
C GLN A 68 -13.70 -13.12 32.02
N ALA A 69 -13.51 -11.99 31.30
CA ALA A 69 -14.30 -10.78 31.53
C ALA A 69 -15.81 -11.10 31.60
N ARG A 70 -16.57 -10.42 32.46
CA ARG A 70 -17.97 -10.69 32.80
C ARG A 70 -18.88 -10.87 31.58
N GLY A 71 -18.62 -10.21 30.46
CA GLY A 71 -19.38 -10.33 29.22
C GLY A 71 -19.02 -11.56 28.36
N LEU A 72 -17.99 -12.33 28.72
CA LEU A 72 -17.46 -13.47 27.96
C LEU A 72 -17.73 -14.82 28.67
N THR A 73 -18.83 -14.94 29.40
CA THR A 73 -19.22 -16.19 30.10
C THR A 73 -19.65 -17.28 29.14
N ASP A 74 -20.18 -16.90 27.97
CA ASP A 74 -20.63 -17.83 26.95
C ASP A 74 -19.47 -18.33 26.07
N ALA A 75 -19.38 -19.65 25.91
CA ALA A 75 -18.35 -20.32 25.13
C ALA A 75 -18.36 -19.86 23.65
N HIS A 76 -19.54 -19.61 23.09
CA HIS A 76 -19.69 -19.17 21.71
C HIS A 76 -19.14 -17.77 21.50
N SER A 77 -19.38 -16.83 22.39
CA SER A 77 -18.80 -15.46 22.35
C SER A 77 -17.29 -15.49 22.48
N ARG A 78 -16.75 -16.37 23.34
CA ARG A 78 -15.30 -16.56 23.45
C ARG A 78 -14.67 -17.08 22.16
N GLN A 79 -15.32 -18.09 21.54
CA GLN A 79 -14.84 -18.62 20.24
C GLN A 79 -14.89 -17.58 19.14
N LYS A 80 -15.94 -16.77 19.04
CA LYS A 80 -16.06 -15.68 18.07
C LYS A 80 -14.92 -14.64 18.23
N LEU A 81 -14.71 -14.21 19.47
CA LEU A 81 -13.64 -13.25 19.75
C LEU A 81 -12.27 -13.84 19.43
N PHE A 82 -12.01 -15.08 19.87
CA PHE A 82 -10.75 -15.77 19.57
C PHE A 82 -10.52 -15.90 18.06
N LEU A 83 -11.54 -16.31 17.31
CA LEU A 83 -11.45 -16.44 15.85
C LEU A 83 -11.15 -15.09 15.19
N LEU A 84 -11.88 -14.03 15.57
CA LEU A 84 -11.68 -12.70 15.01
C LEU A 84 -10.24 -12.20 15.27
N LEU A 85 -9.75 -12.33 16.49
CA LEU A 85 -8.40 -11.91 16.86
C LEU A 85 -7.33 -12.74 16.13
N SER A 86 -7.54 -14.06 15.99
CA SER A 86 -6.62 -14.95 15.28
C SER A 86 -6.53 -14.59 13.79
N VAL A 87 -7.69 -14.34 13.16
CA VAL A 87 -7.74 -13.91 11.75
C VAL A 87 -7.09 -12.54 11.59
N THR A 88 -7.38 -11.59 12.48
CA THR A 88 -6.75 -10.25 12.45
C THR A 88 -5.25 -10.35 12.59
N ALA A 89 -4.74 -11.13 13.53
CA ALA A 89 -3.32 -11.35 13.74
C ALA A 89 -2.66 -12.03 12.53
N GLY A 90 -3.28 -13.09 11.97
CA GLY A 90 -2.80 -13.79 10.79
C GLY A 90 -2.75 -12.88 9.55
N CYS A 91 -3.83 -12.13 9.29
CA CYS A 91 -3.89 -11.20 8.17
C CYS A 91 -2.93 -10.02 8.32
N SER A 92 -2.58 -9.63 9.55
CA SER A 92 -1.60 -8.56 9.78
C SER A 92 -0.20 -8.89 9.29
N LEU A 93 0.13 -10.18 9.12
CA LEU A 93 1.41 -10.64 8.55
C LEU A 93 1.62 -10.21 7.10
N ILE A 94 0.57 -9.82 6.36
CA ILE A 94 0.70 -9.26 5.01
C ILE A 94 1.55 -7.98 4.98
N GLN A 95 1.73 -7.34 6.12
CA GLN A 95 2.55 -6.14 6.25
C GLN A 95 4.05 -6.43 6.40
N VAL A 96 4.43 -7.69 6.51
CA VAL A 96 5.83 -8.10 6.64
C VAL A 96 6.31 -8.65 5.29
N PRO A 97 7.45 -8.20 4.77
CA PRO A 97 8.39 -7.23 5.33
C PRO A 97 8.09 -5.75 4.99
N PHE A 98 7.09 -5.50 4.16
CA PHE A 98 6.82 -4.15 3.63
C PHE A 98 5.55 -3.57 4.25
N ALA A 99 5.75 -2.72 5.24
CA ALA A 99 4.68 -2.01 5.91
C ALA A 99 4.17 -0.83 5.05
N ALA A 100 3.65 -1.11 3.86
CA ALA A 100 3.06 -0.08 3.01
C ALA A 100 1.57 0.14 3.33
N PRO A 101 1.06 1.37 3.29
CA PRO A 101 -0.34 1.68 3.57
C PRO A 101 -1.34 0.85 2.76
N ILE A 102 -1.01 0.50 1.52
CA ILE A 102 -1.87 -0.34 0.67
C ILE A 102 -2.11 -1.73 1.29
N TYR A 103 -1.10 -2.34 1.88
CA TYR A 103 -1.25 -3.65 2.54
C TYR A 103 -2.09 -3.54 3.80
N PHE A 104 -1.98 -2.41 4.50
CA PHE A 104 -2.79 -2.16 5.68
C PHE A 104 -4.27 -1.99 5.36
N CYS A 105 -4.63 -1.46 4.19
CA CYS A 105 -6.02 -1.34 3.76
C CYS A 105 -6.77 -2.67 3.77
N TYR A 106 -6.10 -3.79 3.49
CA TYR A 106 -6.71 -5.12 3.53
C TYR A 106 -7.01 -5.60 4.95
N VAL A 107 -6.27 -5.11 5.94
CA VAL A 107 -6.39 -5.54 7.34
C VAL A 107 -7.19 -4.54 8.19
N ALA A 108 -7.23 -3.29 7.80
CA ALA A 108 -7.91 -2.21 8.53
C ALA A 108 -9.36 -2.55 8.97
N PRO A 109 -10.21 -3.15 8.13
CA PRO A 109 -11.55 -3.55 8.54
C PRO A 109 -11.56 -4.57 9.70
N LEU A 110 -10.61 -5.52 9.70
CA LEU A 110 -10.47 -6.49 10.77
C LEU A 110 -9.98 -5.86 12.06
N VAL A 111 -9.07 -4.88 11.98
CA VAL A 111 -8.61 -4.11 13.14
C VAL A 111 -9.78 -3.38 13.79
N VAL A 112 -10.59 -2.69 12.98
CA VAL A 112 -11.77 -1.97 13.46
C VAL A 112 -12.78 -2.90 14.10
N LEU A 113 -13.06 -4.03 13.45
CA LEU A 113 -13.97 -5.07 14.01
C LEU A 113 -13.43 -5.63 15.33
N SER A 114 -12.13 -5.86 15.43
CA SER A 114 -11.48 -6.33 16.65
C SER A 114 -11.57 -5.30 17.77
N CYS A 115 -11.30 -4.03 17.48
CA CYS A 115 -11.49 -2.93 18.45
C CYS A 115 -12.93 -2.84 18.92
N ALA A 116 -13.89 -2.89 18.01
CA ALA A 116 -15.30 -2.83 18.33
C ALA A 116 -15.75 -4.04 19.16
N ALA A 117 -15.29 -5.25 18.83
CA ALA A 117 -15.56 -6.45 19.60
C ALA A 117 -14.98 -6.35 21.01
N VAL A 118 -13.72 -5.94 21.17
CA VAL A 118 -13.08 -5.74 22.47
C VAL A 118 -13.86 -4.73 23.31
N VAL A 119 -14.19 -3.57 22.73
CA VAL A 119 -14.93 -2.51 23.43
C VAL A 119 -16.35 -2.96 23.82
N SER A 120 -17.02 -3.83 23.04
CA SER A 120 -18.36 -4.32 23.35
C SER A 120 -18.41 -5.23 24.58
N TYR A 121 -17.27 -5.84 24.96
CA TYR A 121 -17.16 -6.67 26.17
C TYR A 121 -16.67 -5.92 27.42
N VAL A 122 -16.23 -4.69 27.24
CA VAL A 122 -15.95 -3.79 28.35
C VAL A 122 -17.20 -2.97 28.56
N ASP A 123 -17.71 -2.84 29.81
CA ASP A 123 -18.89 -2.03 30.13
C ASP A 123 -18.65 -0.55 29.75
N PHE A 124 -18.66 -0.28 28.46
CA PHE A 124 -18.48 1.08 27.93
C PHE A 124 -19.83 1.80 27.90
N PRO A 125 -19.89 3.04 28.33
CA PRO A 125 -21.13 3.66 28.81
C PRO A 125 -22.17 4.00 27.75
N SER A 126 -21.99 3.63 26.45
CA SER A 126 -23.06 3.91 25.48
C SER A 126 -22.89 3.23 24.11
N PRO A 127 -23.92 2.53 23.59
CA PRO A 127 -23.96 2.04 22.22
C PRO A 127 -23.83 3.16 21.17
N TRP A 128 -24.13 4.39 21.53
CA TRP A 128 -23.95 5.55 20.70
C TRP A 128 -22.49 5.86 20.34
N PHE A 129 -21.57 5.65 21.29
CA PHE A 129 -20.14 5.86 21.04
C PHE A 129 -19.61 4.85 20.00
N LEU A 130 -20.01 3.60 20.09
CA LEU A 130 -19.71 2.59 19.08
C LEU A 130 -20.29 2.97 17.71
N GLY A 131 -21.54 3.47 17.67
CA GLY A 131 -22.17 3.95 16.45
C GLY A 131 -21.40 5.09 15.79
N VAL A 132 -20.86 6.04 16.58
CA VAL A 132 -20.02 7.12 16.07
C VAL A 132 -18.72 6.59 15.47
N ILE A 133 -18.03 5.68 16.17
CA ILE A 133 -16.80 5.06 15.68
C ILE A 133 -17.08 4.30 14.38
N TYR A 134 -18.09 3.44 14.37
CA TYR A 134 -18.48 2.66 13.19
C TYR A 134 -18.87 3.56 12.01
N GLY A 135 -19.68 4.57 12.24
CA GLY A 135 -20.11 5.51 11.22
C GLY A 135 -18.93 6.27 10.63
N SER A 136 -18.01 6.74 11.48
CA SER A 136 -16.80 7.45 11.05
C SER A 136 -15.87 6.54 10.23
N VAL A 137 -15.66 5.31 10.67
CA VAL A 137 -14.82 4.34 9.95
C VAL A 137 -15.47 3.91 8.64
N LEU A 138 -16.80 3.70 8.62
CA LEU A 138 -17.51 3.37 7.39
C LEU A 138 -17.44 4.52 6.38
N CYS A 139 -17.66 5.76 6.81
CA CYS A 139 -17.51 6.93 5.95
C CYS A 139 -16.08 7.07 5.43
N TYR A 140 -15.09 6.83 6.28
CA TYR A 140 -13.69 6.82 5.88
C TYR A 140 -13.40 5.72 4.85
N ALA A 141 -13.85 4.49 5.10
CA ALA A 141 -13.68 3.36 4.19
C ALA A 141 -14.34 3.60 2.84
N LEU A 142 -15.57 4.14 2.81
CA LEU A 142 -16.25 4.52 1.57
C LEU A 142 -15.51 5.60 0.80
N PHE A 143 -14.90 6.54 1.50
CA PHE A 143 -14.08 7.58 0.88
C PHE A 143 -12.79 7.00 0.30
N GLU A 144 -12.13 6.08 1.00
CA GLU A 144 -10.89 5.41 0.57
C GLU A 144 -11.08 4.49 -0.64
N VAL A 145 -12.25 3.88 -0.83
CA VAL A 145 -12.55 3.08 -2.03
C VAL A 145 -12.84 3.92 -3.26
N THR A 146 -12.78 5.25 -3.17
CA THR A 146 -12.85 6.11 -4.34
C THR A 146 -11.67 5.79 -5.27
N PRO A 147 -11.94 5.50 -6.57
CA PRO A 147 -10.88 5.08 -7.50
C PRO A 147 -9.68 6.03 -7.52
N GLY A 148 -8.49 5.47 -7.38
CA GLY A 148 -7.23 6.21 -7.37
C GLY A 148 -6.81 6.82 -6.02
N PHE A 149 -7.70 6.89 -5.04
CA PHE A 149 -7.36 7.49 -3.74
C PHE A 149 -6.29 6.69 -2.98
N LEU A 150 -6.41 5.36 -2.94
CA LEU A 150 -5.47 4.48 -2.23
C LEU A 150 -4.05 4.56 -2.80
N TYR A 151 -3.93 4.61 -4.12
CA TYR A 151 -2.62 4.69 -4.78
C TYR A 151 -2.01 6.09 -4.71
N ALA A 152 -2.83 7.11 -4.86
CA ALA A 152 -2.39 8.49 -4.76
C ALA A 152 -2.17 8.97 -3.32
N MET A 153 -2.52 8.17 -2.30
CA MET A 153 -2.42 8.50 -0.88
C MET A 153 -3.03 9.87 -0.52
N GLY A 154 -4.16 10.19 -1.15
CA GLY A 154 -4.81 11.49 -1.04
C GLY A 154 -4.24 12.56 -2.00
N ASN A 155 -3.28 12.21 -2.82
CA ASN A 155 -2.74 13.11 -3.83
C ASN A 155 -3.62 13.08 -5.10
N TYR A 156 -4.69 13.83 -5.09
CA TYR A 156 -5.59 13.94 -6.24
C TYR A 156 -4.91 14.55 -7.47
N TYR A 157 -3.82 15.28 -7.28
CA TYR A 157 -3.08 15.91 -8.36
C TYR A 157 -2.51 14.86 -9.33
N GLU A 158 -1.95 13.78 -8.82
CA GLU A 158 -1.44 12.68 -9.68
C GLU A 158 -2.57 12.02 -10.47
N ARG A 159 -3.72 11.79 -9.83
CA ARG A 159 -4.89 11.24 -10.49
C ARG A 159 -5.42 12.14 -11.61
N ASP A 160 -5.50 13.44 -11.35
CA ASP A 160 -6.02 14.41 -12.32
C ASP A 160 -5.08 14.56 -13.53
N ASN A 161 -3.80 14.25 -13.37
CA ASN A 161 -2.82 14.23 -14.45
C ASN A 161 -2.83 12.93 -15.27
N GLN A 162 -3.46 11.85 -14.81
CA GLN A 162 -3.56 10.57 -15.52
C GLN A 162 -4.64 10.64 -16.64
N THR A 163 -4.43 11.51 -17.59
CA THR A 163 -5.41 11.82 -18.65
C THR A 163 -5.17 11.03 -19.93
N HIS A 164 -3.97 10.50 -20.14
CA HIS A 164 -3.59 9.80 -21.36
C HIS A 164 -3.73 8.29 -21.22
N VAL A 165 -4.38 7.64 -22.18
CA VAL A 165 -4.46 6.16 -22.23
C VAL A 165 -3.20 5.64 -22.90
N LEU A 166 -2.48 4.77 -22.21
CA LEU A 166 -1.27 4.14 -22.74
C LEU A 166 -1.63 3.16 -23.86
N THR A 167 -1.07 3.37 -25.05
CA THR A 167 -1.44 2.64 -26.28
C THR A 167 -0.69 1.31 -26.47
N LEU A 168 0.08 0.88 -25.47
CA LEU A 168 0.84 -0.38 -25.52
C LEU A 168 -0.09 -1.60 -25.46
N PRO A 169 0.24 -2.71 -26.16
CA PRO A 169 -0.65 -3.87 -26.32
C PRO A 169 -1.13 -4.50 -25.00
N ARG A 170 -0.28 -4.47 -23.95
CA ARG A 170 -0.59 -5.05 -22.65
C ARG A 170 -0.97 -4.03 -21.59
N ALA A 171 -1.12 -2.76 -21.95
CA ALA A 171 -1.50 -1.71 -21.01
C ALA A 171 -2.95 -1.80 -20.52
N GLY A 172 -3.82 -2.54 -21.22
CA GLY A 172 -5.20 -2.81 -20.77
C GLY A 172 -6.06 -1.57 -20.52
N GLY A 173 -5.74 -0.44 -21.17
CA GLY A 173 -6.43 0.83 -20.96
C GLY A 173 -5.90 1.64 -19.75
N LEU A 174 -4.72 1.32 -19.25
CA LEU A 174 -4.03 2.07 -18.19
C LEU A 174 -3.93 3.54 -18.55
N ARG A 175 -4.33 4.41 -17.63
CA ARG A 175 -4.19 5.85 -17.74
C ARG A 175 -2.96 6.32 -16.99
N VAL A 176 -2.18 7.17 -17.64
CA VAL A 176 -0.95 7.75 -17.11
C VAL A 176 -0.88 9.24 -17.45
N SER A 177 0.13 9.95 -16.94
CA SER A 177 0.39 11.31 -17.38
C SER A 177 0.82 11.33 -18.85
N PRO A 178 0.58 12.42 -19.59
CA PRO A 178 1.06 12.54 -20.96
C PRO A 178 2.58 12.35 -21.09
N GLU A 179 3.34 12.83 -20.11
CA GLU A 179 4.80 12.69 -20.06
C GLU A 179 5.21 11.21 -19.90
N THR A 180 4.58 10.51 -18.96
CA THR A 180 4.80 9.07 -18.77
C THR A 180 4.44 8.29 -20.03
N ALA A 181 3.31 8.61 -20.68
CA ALA A 181 2.91 7.96 -21.92
C ALA A 181 3.95 8.15 -23.02
N ALA A 182 4.40 9.39 -23.23
CA ALA A 182 5.43 9.71 -24.22
C ALA A 182 6.74 8.95 -23.96
N THR A 183 7.14 8.82 -22.68
CA THR A 183 8.34 8.08 -22.28
C THR A 183 8.20 6.59 -22.61
N TYR A 184 7.12 5.94 -22.20
CA TYR A 184 6.92 4.50 -22.49
C TYR A 184 6.72 4.24 -23.98
N GLU A 185 6.03 5.10 -24.71
CA GLU A 185 5.88 4.94 -26.16
C GLU A 185 7.23 5.10 -26.89
N ALA A 186 8.08 6.04 -26.47
CA ALA A 186 9.43 6.18 -26.99
C ALA A 186 10.31 4.98 -26.63
N LEU A 187 10.23 4.50 -25.38
CA LEU A 187 10.92 3.30 -24.93
C LEU A 187 10.53 2.08 -25.78
N GLY A 188 9.23 1.93 -26.06
CA GLY A 188 8.72 0.85 -26.90
C GLY A 188 9.26 0.85 -28.34
N ARG A 189 9.49 2.04 -28.92
CA ARG A 189 10.14 2.16 -30.24
C ARG A 189 11.56 1.64 -30.19
N VAL A 190 12.36 2.09 -29.23
CA VAL A 190 13.75 1.64 -29.08
C VAL A 190 13.85 0.14 -28.85
N ILE A 191 13.00 -0.40 -27.95
CA ILE A 191 12.96 -1.84 -27.69
C ILE A 191 12.59 -2.61 -28.96
N LYS A 192 11.58 -2.17 -29.71
CA LYS A 192 11.15 -2.82 -30.96
C LYS A 192 12.23 -2.84 -32.03
N ASP A 193 13.03 -1.79 -32.09
CA ASP A 193 14.07 -1.64 -33.13
C ASP A 193 15.31 -2.51 -32.81
N HIS A 194 15.58 -2.80 -31.54
CA HIS A 194 16.81 -3.48 -31.13
C HIS A 194 16.62 -4.81 -30.44
N ALA A 195 15.47 -5.09 -29.82
CA ALA A 195 15.24 -6.36 -29.13
C ALA A 195 15.17 -7.54 -30.12
N ARG A 196 15.82 -8.65 -29.75
CA ARG A 196 15.78 -9.93 -30.43
C ARG A 196 15.42 -11.02 -29.43
N GLY A 197 14.64 -12.01 -29.86
CA GLY A 197 14.25 -13.12 -28.98
C GLY A 197 13.12 -12.79 -28.02
N GLU A 198 13.00 -13.60 -26.97
CA GLU A 198 11.87 -13.54 -26.01
C GLU A 198 12.22 -12.85 -24.69
N TYR A 199 13.48 -12.55 -24.45
CA TYR A 199 13.99 -12.06 -23.17
C TYR A 199 14.49 -10.63 -23.28
N LEU A 200 14.16 -9.84 -22.24
CA LEU A 200 14.68 -8.50 -22.00
C LEU A 200 15.01 -8.42 -20.52
N TYR A 201 16.06 -7.73 -20.15
CA TYR A 201 16.38 -7.50 -18.75
C TYR A 201 16.10 -6.04 -18.36
N ALA A 202 15.11 -5.85 -17.52
CA ALA A 202 14.76 -4.53 -16.98
C ALA A 202 15.18 -4.43 -15.50
N THR A 203 15.93 -3.38 -15.12
CA THR A 203 16.52 -3.21 -13.78
C THR A 203 16.84 -1.74 -13.49
N PRO A 204 16.84 -1.26 -12.22
CA PRO A 204 16.12 -1.82 -11.09
C PRO A 204 14.65 -1.39 -11.07
N ASP A 205 13.82 -2.14 -10.36
CA ASP A 205 12.42 -1.81 -10.05
C ASP A 205 11.52 -1.42 -11.23
N CYS A 206 11.73 -2.00 -12.40
CA CYS A 206 10.92 -1.73 -13.59
C CYS A 206 10.38 -3.00 -14.28
N PRO A 207 9.74 -3.94 -13.54
CA PRO A 207 9.19 -5.17 -14.11
C PRO A 207 8.04 -4.91 -15.09
N GLU A 208 7.41 -3.73 -15.03
CA GLU A 208 6.38 -3.31 -15.97
C GLU A 208 6.93 -3.20 -17.40
N VAL A 209 8.21 -2.95 -17.59
CA VAL A 209 8.85 -2.91 -18.91
C VAL A 209 8.76 -4.27 -19.58
N ASP A 210 9.15 -5.34 -18.89
CA ASP A 210 9.03 -6.70 -19.41
C ASP A 210 7.57 -7.04 -19.74
N PHE A 211 6.65 -6.69 -18.83
CA PHE A 211 5.22 -6.97 -19.00
C PHE A 211 4.59 -6.21 -20.17
N LEU A 212 4.77 -4.88 -20.22
CA LEU A 212 4.12 -4.01 -21.20
C LEU A 212 4.56 -4.32 -22.64
N TYR A 213 5.83 -4.69 -22.83
CA TYR A 213 6.36 -4.99 -24.15
C TYR A 213 6.34 -6.47 -24.49
N GLY A 214 5.95 -7.33 -23.55
CA GLY A 214 5.71 -8.75 -23.80
C GLY A 214 6.93 -9.64 -23.76
N PHE A 215 7.99 -9.19 -23.13
CA PHE A 215 9.19 -9.96 -22.90
C PHE A 215 9.13 -10.79 -21.62
N ARG A 216 10.05 -11.71 -21.47
CA ARG A 216 10.30 -12.48 -20.27
C ARG A 216 11.52 -11.93 -19.54
N ASN A 217 11.44 -11.81 -18.23
CA ASN A 217 12.60 -11.50 -17.41
C ASN A 217 13.53 -12.72 -17.34
N PRO A 218 14.82 -12.58 -17.67
CA PRO A 218 15.79 -13.68 -17.53
C PRO A 218 16.23 -13.92 -16.09
N ALA A 219 16.11 -12.89 -15.22
CA ALA A 219 16.55 -12.96 -13.83
C ALA A 219 15.56 -13.75 -12.96
N ARG A 220 16.05 -14.22 -11.80
CA ARG A 220 15.26 -14.98 -10.84
C ARG A 220 14.19 -14.13 -10.17
N THR A 221 14.45 -12.86 -9.97
CA THR A 221 13.60 -11.91 -9.26
C THR A 221 13.15 -10.78 -10.18
N LEU A 222 11.95 -10.25 -9.93
CA LEU A 222 11.41 -9.10 -10.65
C LEU A 222 11.85 -7.77 -10.03
N PHE A 223 12.19 -7.78 -8.75
CA PHE A 223 12.61 -6.60 -8.01
C PHE A 223 14.00 -6.83 -7.41
N ASP A 224 14.84 -5.85 -7.58
CA ASP A 224 16.24 -5.91 -7.19
C ASP A 224 16.46 -5.98 -5.68
N PHE A 225 15.59 -5.35 -4.89
CA PHE A 225 15.65 -5.38 -3.43
C PHE A 225 15.33 -6.75 -2.81
N VAL A 226 14.76 -7.68 -3.58
CA VAL A 226 14.44 -9.04 -3.13
C VAL A 226 15.59 -10.01 -3.40
N ASP A 227 16.54 -9.65 -4.29
CA ASP A 227 17.65 -10.53 -4.66
C ASP A 227 18.76 -10.53 -3.60
N ASP A 228 19.37 -11.70 -3.41
CA ASP A 228 20.55 -11.83 -2.55
C ASP A 228 21.73 -11.02 -3.14
N PRO A 229 22.29 -10.06 -2.40
CA PRO A 229 23.41 -9.25 -2.90
C PRO A 229 24.66 -10.07 -3.15
N VAL A 230 24.85 -11.23 -2.46
CA VAL A 230 26.04 -12.06 -2.59
C VAL A 230 26.08 -12.73 -3.97
N GLY A 231 27.09 -12.38 -4.77
CA GLY A 231 27.31 -12.95 -6.10
C GLY A 231 26.23 -12.57 -7.13
N ARG A 232 25.42 -11.53 -6.86
CA ARG A 232 24.32 -11.09 -7.70
C ARG A 232 24.77 -10.78 -9.13
N THR A 233 25.84 -10.01 -9.31
CA THR A 233 26.38 -9.64 -10.62
C THR A 233 26.65 -10.86 -11.48
N ASN A 234 27.35 -11.87 -10.95
CA ASN A 234 27.65 -13.09 -11.69
C ASN A 234 26.39 -13.89 -12.02
N ARG A 235 25.41 -13.98 -11.11
CA ARG A 235 24.15 -14.67 -11.38
C ARG A 235 23.36 -14.00 -12.50
N ILE A 236 23.29 -12.67 -12.48
CA ILE A 236 22.60 -11.90 -13.52
C ILE A 236 23.29 -12.09 -14.85
N LEU A 237 24.59 -11.88 -14.97
CA LEU A 237 25.33 -12.05 -16.21
C LEU A 237 25.19 -13.47 -16.77
N HIS A 238 25.27 -14.48 -15.93
CA HIS A 238 25.02 -15.86 -16.34
C HIS A 238 23.60 -16.06 -16.90
N ALA A 239 22.58 -15.49 -16.22
CA ALA A 239 21.21 -15.59 -16.70
C ALA A 239 20.99 -14.84 -18.04
N LEU A 240 21.67 -13.71 -18.25
CA LEU A 240 21.63 -12.97 -19.51
C LEU A 240 22.25 -13.78 -20.65
N HIS A 241 23.40 -14.42 -20.41
CA HIS A 241 24.09 -15.26 -21.40
C HIS A 241 23.28 -16.53 -21.72
N ASP A 242 22.77 -17.23 -20.69
CA ASP A 242 21.98 -18.46 -20.86
C ASP A 242 20.71 -18.24 -21.69
N ARG A 243 20.16 -17.03 -21.66
CA ARG A 243 18.91 -16.66 -22.35
C ARG A 243 19.14 -15.84 -23.61
N ASP A 244 20.40 -15.66 -24.02
CA ASP A 244 20.78 -14.87 -25.20
C ASP A 244 20.13 -13.48 -25.22
N VAL A 245 20.19 -12.81 -24.07
CA VAL A 245 19.61 -11.47 -23.88
C VAL A 245 20.46 -10.46 -24.61
N ASN A 246 19.87 -9.77 -25.57
CA ASN A 246 20.61 -8.78 -26.37
C ASN A 246 20.26 -7.32 -26.02
N ILE A 247 19.30 -7.08 -25.12
CA ILE A 247 18.84 -5.75 -24.73
C ILE A 247 18.60 -5.66 -23.23
N VAL A 248 19.03 -4.57 -22.64
CA VAL A 248 18.88 -4.25 -21.21
C VAL A 248 18.27 -2.87 -21.07
N VAL A 249 17.30 -2.71 -20.19
CA VAL A 249 16.68 -1.44 -19.83
C VAL A 249 17.03 -1.11 -18.40
N MET A 250 17.67 0.02 -18.17
CA MET A 250 18.06 0.49 -16.83
C MET A 250 17.23 1.69 -16.41
N ASN A 251 16.55 1.57 -15.27
CA ASN A 251 15.82 2.65 -14.63
C ASN A 251 16.78 3.48 -13.77
N ARG A 252 16.92 4.78 -14.06
CA ARG A 252 17.77 5.72 -13.30
C ARG A 252 17.07 6.29 -12.05
N GLN A 253 15.77 6.06 -11.93
CA GLN A 253 14.95 6.58 -10.82
C GLN A 253 14.14 5.45 -10.16
N PRO A 254 14.83 4.46 -9.57
CA PRO A 254 14.15 3.36 -8.89
C PRO A 254 13.44 3.87 -7.63
N ASP A 255 12.23 3.34 -7.38
CA ASP A 255 11.40 3.74 -6.24
C ASP A 255 11.76 2.99 -4.94
N PHE A 256 12.19 1.73 -5.05
CA PHE A 256 12.36 0.82 -3.90
C PHE A 256 13.79 0.33 -3.72
N SER A 257 14.50 0.10 -4.81
CA SER A 257 15.88 -0.37 -4.79
C SER A 257 16.89 0.77 -4.86
N HIS A 258 18.13 0.47 -4.55
CA HIS A 258 19.25 1.35 -4.89
C HIS A 258 19.52 1.30 -6.40
N ALA A 259 20.29 2.27 -6.89
CA ALA A 259 20.80 2.24 -8.26
C ALA A 259 21.54 0.91 -8.55
N VAL A 260 21.65 0.56 -9.84
CA VAL A 260 22.39 -0.64 -10.27
C VAL A 260 23.79 -0.64 -9.64
N PRO A 261 24.21 -1.75 -9.00
CA PRO A 261 25.53 -1.85 -8.40
C PRO A 261 26.66 -1.53 -9.40
N PRO A 262 27.71 -0.82 -9.00
CA PRO A 262 28.76 -0.36 -9.91
C PRO A 262 29.45 -1.48 -10.70
N ASP A 263 29.63 -2.64 -10.11
CA ASP A 263 30.21 -3.84 -10.74
C ASP A 263 29.27 -4.42 -11.83
N LEU A 264 27.98 -4.49 -11.56
CA LEU A 264 26.99 -4.90 -12.54
C LEU A 264 26.87 -3.85 -13.65
N LEU A 265 26.82 -2.57 -13.30
CA LEU A 265 26.74 -1.51 -14.29
C LEU A 265 27.93 -1.56 -15.26
N ALA A 266 29.16 -1.65 -14.75
CA ALA A 266 30.36 -1.75 -15.57
C ALA A 266 30.35 -2.96 -16.51
N ALA A 267 29.84 -4.10 -16.02
CA ALA A 267 29.72 -5.30 -16.82
C ALA A 267 28.67 -5.12 -17.94
N LEU A 268 27.49 -4.57 -17.62
CA LEU A 268 26.45 -4.28 -18.62
C LEU A 268 26.91 -3.27 -19.66
N GLU A 269 27.67 -2.22 -19.26
CA GLU A 269 28.24 -1.25 -20.19
C GLU A 269 29.24 -1.86 -21.16
N LYS A 270 29.99 -2.83 -20.68
CA LYS A 270 30.98 -3.54 -21.52
C LYS A 270 30.32 -4.51 -22.50
N GLU A 271 29.29 -5.24 -22.03
CA GLU A 271 28.63 -6.28 -22.86
C GLU A 271 27.59 -5.70 -23.81
N TYR A 272 26.94 -4.58 -23.41
CA TYR A 272 25.93 -3.87 -24.20
C TYR A 272 26.41 -2.45 -24.50
N PRO A 273 27.35 -2.28 -25.46
CA PRO A 273 28.05 -0.99 -25.67
C PRO A 273 27.17 0.10 -26.25
N GLU A 274 26.22 -0.28 -27.12
CA GLU A 274 25.29 0.67 -27.72
C GLU A 274 24.25 1.11 -26.71
N HIS A 275 23.86 2.37 -26.72
CA HIS A 275 22.84 2.84 -25.80
C HIS A 275 22.04 4.04 -26.30
N GLN A 276 20.84 4.19 -25.77
CA GLN A 276 19.98 5.36 -25.95
C GLN A 276 19.28 5.72 -24.64
N GLU A 277 19.20 7.01 -24.32
CA GLU A 277 18.44 7.51 -23.20
C GLU A 277 17.00 7.84 -23.62
N VAL A 278 16.03 7.39 -22.80
CA VAL A 278 14.60 7.62 -23.00
C VAL A 278 13.96 7.99 -21.67
N GLY A 279 13.72 9.28 -21.42
CA GLY A 279 13.24 9.75 -20.13
C GLY A 279 14.21 9.38 -19.01
N HIS A 280 13.73 8.64 -18.01
CA HIS A 280 14.54 8.12 -16.91
C HIS A 280 15.14 6.74 -17.18
N PHE A 281 14.93 6.17 -18.37
CA PHE A 281 15.51 4.89 -18.79
C PHE A 281 16.77 5.07 -19.64
N VAL A 282 17.70 4.14 -19.48
CA VAL A 282 18.81 3.91 -20.40
C VAL A 282 18.62 2.53 -21.00
N VAL A 283 18.42 2.48 -22.30
CA VAL A 283 18.36 1.23 -23.04
C VAL A 283 19.73 0.92 -23.59
N ARG A 284 20.23 -0.30 -23.37
CA ARG A 284 21.51 -0.77 -23.91
C ARG A 284 21.31 -2.06 -24.70
N TRP A 285 22.08 -2.24 -25.77
CA TRP A 285 21.98 -3.45 -26.61
C TRP A 285 23.32 -3.86 -27.24
N VAL A 286 23.33 -5.10 -27.70
CA VAL A 286 24.39 -5.64 -28.53
C VAL A 286 24.08 -5.32 -29.98
N PRO A 287 25.03 -4.81 -30.82
CA PRO A 287 24.83 -4.46 -32.22
C PRO A 287 24.30 -5.60 -33.11
#